data_a7db2c4bc65435785de2b59ba149f250
#
_entry.id   a7db2c4bc65435785de2b59ba149f250
#
_cell.length_a   1.000
_cell.length_b   1.000
_cell.length_c   1.000
_cell.angle_alpha   90.00
_cell.angle_beta   90.00
_cell.angle_gamma   90.00
#
_symmetry.space_group_name_H-M   'P 1'
#
loop_
_entity.id
_entity.type
_entity.pdbx_description
1 polymer ?
#
loop_
_entity_poly.entity_id
_entity_poly.type
_entity_poly.pdbx_seq_one_letter_code
_entity_poly.pdbx_strand_id
1 'polypeptide(L)'
;MPVLFFCLPSYIIIAECCPGTGAGTEAEEMKTAQDKTYEALYYSLWELAQRYSGFTQFRVIGKSHDERMIPMLEIGQGESCIFCVGGFSGTDGKMAGMLTITAAEYCRNYECKWMVQDFYDVKKLLDQTRICLIPVINPDGYEIFNKGYNAVRNPIFRQMLKMQDIPCDEFVCNARGMDLTLNFPTSCCTRKKLYQQPASENETKALIRIFQEYGGRGLLVFCGRGKKVIYYRQTQGFSNSQKCHRLARHLKKCADGQLERLSPECSAHMRNRSTGRPEQYYGESIKRPAFRIELPVGEGKKDEEAVQELMRFPLEYIYSLVQ
;
A
#
# COMPACT_ATOMS: atom_id res chain seq x y z
N MET A 1 -29.16 -21.74 28.70
CA MET A 1 -28.26 -20.57 28.60
C MET A 1 -28.41 -20.00 27.20
N PRO A 2 -28.96 -18.81 27.01
CA PRO A 2 -29.14 -18.25 25.69
C PRO A 2 -27.86 -17.52 25.25
N VAL A 3 -27.43 -17.83 24.05
CA VAL A 3 -26.36 -17.13 23.35
C VAL A 3 -26.90 -15.80 22.85
N LEU A 4 -26.37 -14.71 23.38
CA LEU A 4 -26.67 -13.35 22.94
C LEU A 4 -26.04 -13.12 21.57
N PHE A 5 -26.88 -13.10 20.53
CA PHE A 5 -26.54 -12.54 19.23
C PHE A 5 -26.56 -11.01 19.35
N PHE A 6 -25.40 -10.37 19.25
CA PHE A 6 -25.32 -8.95 18.99
C PHE A 6 -25.72 -8.67 17.55
N CYS A 7 -26.91 -8.12 17.35
CA CYS A 7 -27.32 -7.51 16.09
C CYS A 7 -26.48 -6.25 15.84
N LEU A 8 -25.62 -6.29 14.86
CA LEU A 8 -25.06 -5.10 14.22
C LEU A 8 -26.07 -4.57 13.19
N PRO A 9 -26.18 -3.25 13.00
CA PRO A 9 -27.13 -2.70 12.06
C PRO A 9 -26.78 -3.11 10.63
N SER A 10 -27.73 -3.78 10.00
CA SER A 10 -27.68 -4.23 8.62
C SER A 10 -27.77 -3.02 7.68
N TYR A 11 -26.70 -2.64 7.04
CA TYR A 11 -26.78 -1.84 5.82
C TYR A 11 -26.94 -2.79 4.64
N ILE A 12 -28.20 -2.99 4.25
CA ILE A 12 -28.55 -3.67 3.00
C ILE A 12 -28.38 -2.64 1.89
N ILE A 13 -27.31 -2.77 1.09
CA ILE A 13 -27.19 -2.10 -0.19
C ILE A 13 -27.68 -3.06 -1.26
N ILE A 14 -28.91 -2.87 -1.70
CA ILE A 14 -29.43 -3.53 -2.89
C ILE A 14 -28.94 -2.71 -4.09
N ALA A 15 -27.97 -3.23 -4.83
CA ALA A 15 -27.54 -2.64 -6.09
C ALA A 15 -28.24 -3.37 -7.23
N GLU A 16 -29.23 -2.73 -7.84
CA GLU A 16 -29.81 -3.16 -9.12
C GLU A 16 -28.83 -2.82 -10.24
N CYS A 17 -28.41 -3.83 -10.99
CA CYS A 17 -27.74 -3.70 -12.26
C CYS A 17 -28.74 -3.24 -13.32
N CYS A 18 -28.88 -1.93 -13.56
CA CYS A 18 -29.50 -1.38 -14.76
C CYS A 18 -28.76 -0.12 -15.23
N PRO A 19 -28.51 0.07 -16.54
CA PRO A 19 -27.84 1.22 -17.07
C PRO A 19 -28.84 2.40 -17.15
N GLY A 20 -28.58 3.44 -16.36
CA GLY A 20 -29.30 4.70 -16.52
C GLY A 20 -29.66 5.35 -15.19
N THR A 21 -29.07 6.52 -14.93
CA THR A 21 -29.47 7.52 -13.93
C THR A 21 -29.24 7.14 -12.46
N GLY A 22 -28.08 7.49 -11.91
CA GLY A 22 -27.81 7.40 -10.47
C GLY A 22 -26.37 7.48 -10.02
N ALA A 23 -25.49 8.14 -10.78
CA ALA A 23 -24.08 8.26 -10.41
C ALA A 23 -23.80 9.20 -9.19
N GLY A 24 -24.83 9.69 -8.53
CA GLY A 24 -24.70 10.69 -7.47
C GLY A 24 -24.74 10.17 -6.04
N THR A 25 -25.29 8.98 -5.76
CA THR A 25 -25.59 8.58 -4.38
C THR A 25 -24.59 7.61 -3.76
N GLU A 26 -23.94 6.74 -4.53
CA GLU A 26 -22.92 5.81 -4.00
C GLU A 26 -21.54 6.46 -3.81
N ALA A 27 -21.21 7.49 -4.60
CA ALA A 27 -20.01 8.30 -4.39
C ALA A 27 -20.11 9.21 -3.16
N GLU A 28 -21.32 9.53 -2.70
CA GLU A 28 -21.54 10.36 -1.51
C GLU A 28 -21.32 9.62 -0.20
N GLU A 29 -21.51 8.31 -0.14
CA GLU A 29 -21.24 7.51 1.06
C GLU A 29 -19.76 7.12 1.24
N MET A 30 -18.94 7.22 0.20
CA MET A 30 -17.49 7.10 0.29
C MET A 30 -16.79 8.44 0.59
N LYS A 31 -17.53 9.42 1.09
CA LYS A 31 -17.00 10.75 1.44
C LYS A 31 -15.91 10.64 2.51
N THR A 32 -14.76 11.11 2.14
CA THR A 32 -13.53 11.40 2.89
C THR A 32 -12.71 10.19 3.37
N ALA A 33 -11.62 9.95 2.64
CA ALA A 33 -10.55 9.04 3.04
C ALA A 33 -9.91 9.43 4.41
N GLN A 34 -10.32 10.53 5.00
CA GLN A 34 -9.66 11.15 6.14
C GLN A 34 -10.19 10.71 7.51
N ASP A 35 -11.44 10.21 7.60
CA ASP A 35 -12.08 9.93 8.89
C ASP A 35 -12.35 8.43 9.15
N LYS A 36 -11.75 7.54 8.36
CA LYS A 36 -12.00 6.11 8.54
C LYS A 36 -11.04 5.52 9.57
N THR A 37 -11.62 4.86 10.58
CA THR A 37 -10.85 4.04 11.51
C THR A 37 -10.14 2.91 10.77
N TYR A 38 -9.07 2.37 11.34
CA TYR A 38 -8.40 1.20 10.78
C TYR A 38 -9.37 0.02 10.58
N GLU A 39 -10.26 -0.21 11.54
CA GLU A 39 -11.30 -1.23 11.45
C GLU A 39 -12.21 -1.04 10.23
N ALA A 40 -12.65 0.20 9.96
CA ALA A 40 -13.46 0.50 8.78
C ALA A 40 -12.73 0.19 7.47
N LEU A 41 -11.43 0.54 7.39
CA LEU A 41 -10.60 0.20 6.24
C LEU A 41 -10.44 -1.32 6.07
N TYR A 42 -10.19 -2.03 7.17
CA TYR A 42 -10.06 -3.48 7.17
C TYR A 42 -11.33 -4.17 6.66
N TYR A 43 -12.49 -3.79 7.20
CA TYR A 43 -13.77 -4.37 6.80
C TYR A 43 -14.18 -3.97 5.39
N SER A 44 -13.86 -2.76 4.91
CA SER A 44 -14.10 -2.38 3.51
C SER A 44 -13.38 -3.31 2.53
N LEU A 45 -12.14 -3.70 2.81
CA LEU A 45 -11.42 -4.66 1.96
C LEU A 45 -12.02 -6.08 2.04
N TRP A 46 -12.45 -6.49 3.23
CA TRP A 46 -13.10 -7.77 3.42
C TRP A 46 -14.43 -7.84 2.67
N GLU A 47 -15.27 -6.80 2.74
CA GLU A 47 -16.54 -6.68 2.02
C GLU A 47 -16.34 -6.70 0.50
N LEU A 48 -15.31 -6.00 -0.02
CA LEU A 48 -14.95 -6.08 -1.44
C LEU A 48 -14.68 -7.52 -1.86
N ALA A 49 -13.94 -8.28 -1.06
CA ALA A 49 -13.64 -9.68 -1.38
C ALA A 49 -14.89 -10.57 -1.34
N GLN A 50 -15.85 -10.29 -0.44
CA GLN A 50 -17.13 -11.01 -0.42
C GLN A 50 -17.98 -10.68 -1.66
N ARG A 51 -18.09 -9.38 -1.99
CA ARG A 51 -18.88 -8.89 -3.13
C ARG A 51 -18.33 -9.38 -4.47
N TYR A 52 -17.02 -9.40 -4.64
CA TYR A 52 -16.34 -9.73 -5.90
C TYR A 52 -15.58 -11.07 -5.83
N SER A 53 -16.11 -12.04 -5.11
CA SER A 53 -15.46 -13.33 -4.80
C SER A 53 -15.00 -14.14 -6.02
N GLY A 54 -15.53 -13.86 -7.22
CA GLY A 54 -15.13 -14.53 -8.46
C GLY A 54 -13.71 -14.20 -8.95
N PHE A 55 -13.15 -13.05 -8.52
CA PHE A 55 -11.83 -12.61 -8.97
C PHE A 55 -11.04 -11.85 -7.88
N THR A 56 -11.51 -11.85 -6.64
CA THR A 56 -10.80 -11.28 -5.50
C THR A 56 -10.59 -12.28 -4.39
N GLN A 57 -9.51 -12.10 -3.62
CA GLN A 57 -9.25 -12.89 -2.43
C GLN A 57 -8.71 -11.99 -1.30
N PHE A 58 -9.38 -12.06 -0.14
CA PHE A 58 -8.91 -11.38 1.07
C PHE A 58 -8.00 -12.30 1.88
N ARG A 59 -6.88 -11.76 2.34
CA ARG A 59 -5.94 -12.45 3.23
C ARG A 59 -5.47 -11.56 4.36
N VAL A 60 -5.20 -12.17 5.51
CA VAL A 60 -4.44 -11.55 6.59
C VAL A 60 -3.00 -12.03 6.49
N ILE A 61 -2.08 -11.13 6.17
CA ILE A 61 -0.67 -11.49 5.97
C ILE A 61 0.14 -11.51 7.27
N GLY A 62 -0.38 -10.95 8.35
CA GLY A 62 0.28 -10.92 9.65
C GLY A 62 -0.48 -10.08 10.65
N LYS A 63 0.17 -9.83 11.78
CA LYS A 63 -0.30 -8.95 12.84
C LYS A 63 0.79 -7.95 13.20
N SER A 64 0.39 -6.73 13.56
CA SER A 64 1.28 -5.73 14.14
C SER A 64 1.71 -6.13 15.57
N HIS A 65 2.61 -5.36 16.16
CA HIS A 65 2.99 -5.56 17.55
C HIS A 65 1.87 -5.24 18.57
N ASP A 66 0.88 -4.45 18.17
CA ASP A 66 -0.32 -4.15 18.98
C ASP A 66 -1.53 -5.01 18.58
N GLU A 67 -1.26 -6.21 17.98
CA GLU A 67 -2.23 -7.25 17.62
C GLU A 67 -3.28 -6.83 16.57
N ARG A 68 -3.02 -5.82 15.74
CA ARG A 68 -3.87 -5.48 14.61
C ARG A 68 -3.52 -6.33 13.40
N MET A 69 -4.54 -6.86 12.73
CA MET A 69 -4.37 -7.68 11.52
C MET A 69 -3.85 -6.81 10.36
N ILE A 70 -3.03 -7.35 9.48
CA ILE A 70 -2.54 -6.67 8.29
C ILE A 70 -3.25 -7.27 7.08
N PRO A 71 -4.19 -6.53 6.45
CA PRO A 71 -4.97 -7.05 5.34
C PRO A 71 -4.23 -6.93 4.01
N MET A 72 -4.46 -7.91 3.15
CA MET A 72 -4.11 -7.89 1.74
C MET A 72 -5.33 -8.29 0.91
N LEU A 73 -5.61 -7.55 -0.16
CA LEU A 73 -6.62 -7.89 -1.16
C LEU A 73 -5.93 -8.25 -2.47
N GLU A 74 -6.16 -9.46 -2.95
CA GLU A 74 -5.75 -9.88 -4.29
C GLU A 74 -6.89 -9.57 -5.26
N ILE A 75 -6.57 -8.95 -6.42
CA ILE A 75 -7.54 -8.54 -7.43
C ILE A 75 -7.08 -9.07 -8.79
N GLY A 76 -7.90 -9.87 -9.46
CA GLY A 76 -7.62 -10.47 -10.76
C GLY A 76 -7.38 -11.97 -10.69
N GLN A 77 -7.31 -12.61 -11.85
CA GLN A 77 -7.17 -14.08 -12.00
C GLN A 77 -5.79 -14.51 -12.54
N GLY A 78 -4.89 -13.55 -12.79
CA GLY A 78 -3.56 -13.85 -13.32
C GLY A 78 -2.74 -14.74 -12.37
N GLU A 79 -1.97 -15.68 -12.90
CA GLU A 79 -1.08 -16.53 -12.11
C GLU A 79 0.05 -15.74 -11.45
N SER A 80 0.59 -14.77 -12.17
CA SER A 80 1.60 -13.86 -11.63
C SER A 80 0.96 -12.68 -10.90
N CYS A 81 1.71 -12.03 -10.00
CA CYS A 81 1.22 -10.86 -9.30
C CYS A 81 2.24 -9.71 -9.27
N ILE A 82 1.73 -8.52 -9.00
CA ILE A 82 2.52 -7.37 -8.54
C ILE A 82 2.02 -6.92 -7.17
N PHE A 83 2.91 -6.36 -6.36
CA PHE A 83 2.56 -5.83 -5.06
C PHE A 83 2.36 -4.32 -5.13
N CYS A 84 1.26 -3.85 -4.55
CA CYS A 84 0.94 -2.44 -4.32
C CYS A 84 0.81 -2.23 -2.82
N VAL A 85 1.78 -1.54 -2.21
CA VAL A 85 1.88 -1.44 -0.74
C VAL A 85 1.93 0.02 -0.32
N GLY A 86 1.14 0.39 0.69
CA GLY A 86 1.13 1.72 1.28
C GLY A 86 1.06 1.70 2.81
N GLY A 87 0.90 2.88 3.41
CA GLY A 87 0.67 3.03 4.83
C GLY A 87 1.81 2.50 5.71
N PHE A 88 3.07 2.75 5.35
CA PHE A 88 4.23 2.44 6.18
C PHE A 88 4.34 3.39 7.37
N SER A 89 3.95 4.63 7.21
CA SER A 89 3.94 5.67 8.22
C SER A 89 2.52 5.94 8.70
N GLY A 90 2.34 6.26 9.98
CA GLY A 90 1.05 6.75 10.49
C GLY A 90 0.54 7.96 9.71
N THR A 91 1.44 8.86 9.33
CA THR A 91 1.13 10.06 8.55
C THR A 91 0.70 9.78 7.09
N ASP A 92 0.81 8.53 6.61
CA ASP A 92 0.32 8.10 5.28
C ASP A 92 -1.15 7.66 5.29
N GLY A 93 -1.91 7.94 6.35
CA GLY A 93 -3.31 7.49 6.51
C GLY A 93 -4.21 7.84 5.34
N LYS A 94 -4.05 9.04 4.77
CA LYS A 94 -4.79 9.47 3.59
C LYS A 94 -4.46 8.62 2.36
N MET A 95 -3.18 8.29 2.12
CA MET A 95 -2.77 7.38 1.04
C MET A 95 -3.37 5.99 1.23
N ALA A 96 -3.43 5.49 2.46
CA ALA A 96 -4.05 4.21 2.77
C ALA A 96 -5.55 4.17 2.41
N GLY A 97 -6.28 5.24 2.76
CA GLY A 97 -7.68 5.42 2.35
C GLY A 97 -7.84 5.45 0.83
N MET A 98 -7.00 6.22 0.13
CA MET A 98 -7.00 6.30 -1.33
C MET A 98 -6.72 4.96 -2.00
N LEU A 99 -5.78 4.17 -1.48
CA LEU A 99 -5.50 2.82 -2.00
C LEU A 99 -6.69 1.88 -1.78
N THR A 100 -7.45 2.03 -0.68
CA THR A 100 -8.67 1.25 -0.44
C THR A 100 -9.76 1.62 -1.44
N ILE A 101 -9.94 2.91 -1.75
CA ILE A 101 -10.86 3.38 -2.78
C ILE A 101 -10.41 2.87 -4.17
N THR A 102 -9.11 2.92 -4.45
CA THR A 102 -8.53 2.38 -5.69
C THR A 102 -8.83 0.88 -5.85
N ALA A 103 -8.81 0.10 -4.76
CA ALA A 103 -9.19 -1.31 -4.79
C ALA A 103 -10.66 -1.49 -5.21
N ALA A 104 -11.57 -0.68 -4.67
CA ALA A 104 -12.98 -0.73 -5.04
C ALA A 104 -13.20 -0.38 -6.53
N GLU A 105 -12.49 0.65 -7.03
CA GLU A 105 -12.55 1.03 -8.44
C GLU A 105 -11.99 -0.06 -9.36
N TYR A 106 -10.90 -0.75 -8.98
CA TYR A 106 -10.42 -1.90 -9.75
C TYR A 106 -11.46 -3.02 -9.81
N CYS A 107 -12.11 -3.35 -8.70
CA CYS A 107 -13.14 -4.37 -8.65
C CYS A 107 -14.34 -4.00 -9.56
N ARG A 108 -14.81 -2.75 -9.49
CA ARG A 108 -15.90 -2.24 -10.34
C ARG A 108 -15.53 -2.29 -11.82
N ASN A 109 -14.36 -1.74 -12.18
CA ASN A 109 -13.92 -1.70 -13.59
C ASN A 109 -13.67 -3.11 -14.15
N TYR A 110 -13.18 -4.05 -13.32
CA TYR A 110 -12.99 -5.44 -13.72
C TYR A 110 -14.34 -6.11 -14.02
N GLU A 111 -15.33 -5.98 -13.14
CA GLU A 111 -16.66 -6.57 -13.30
C GLU A 111 -17.40 -5.98 -14.49
N CYS A 112 -17.41 -4.65 -14.61
CA CYS A 112 -18.07 -3.93 -15.70
C CYS A 112 -17.31 -3.99 -17.04
N LYS A 113 -16.08 -4.53 -17.04
CA LYS A 113 -15.17 -4.55 -18.21
C LYS A 113 -14.89 -3.15 -18.74
N TRP A 114 -14.77 -2.18 -17.83
CA TRP A 114 -14.49 -0.79 -18.19
C TRP A 114 -13.00 -0.56 -18.42
N MET A 115 -12.73 0.42 -19.25
CA MET A 115 -11.36 0.89 -19.50
C MET A 115 -11.03 2.08 -18.61
N VAL A 116 -9.81 2.15 -18.14
CA VAL A 116 -9.26 3.33 -17.47
C VAL A 116 -8.62 4.20 -18.54
N GLN A 117 -9.05 5.48 -18.63
CA GLN A 117 -8.61 6.46 -19.60
C GLN A 117 -8.72 6.00 -21.06
N ASP A 118 -9.77 5.24 -21.40
CA ASP A 118 -10.02 4.70 -22.75
C ASP A 118 -8.84 3.90 -23.34
N PHE A 119 -7.90 3.50 -22.49
CA PHE A 119 -6.68 2.82 -22.89
C PHE A 119 -6.42 1.50 -22.17
N TYR A 120 -6.56 1.48 -20.83
CA TYR A 120 -6.26 0.27 -20.05
C TYR A 120 -7.50 -0.59 -19.88
N ASP A 121 -7.57 -1.73 -20.55
CA ASP A 121 -8.55 -2.77 -20.30
C ASP A 121 -8.22 -3.46 -18.97
N VAL A 122 -8.93 -3.07 -17.92
CA VAL A 122 -8.67 -3.52 -16.56
C VAL A 122 -8.81 -5.03 -16.45
N LYS A 123 -9.88 -5.61 -17.02
CA LYS A 123 -10.11 -7.04 -16.96
C LYS A 123 -9.00 -7.81 -17.66
N LYS A 124 -8.67 -7.46 -18.88
CA LYS A 124 -7.63 -8.13 -19.66
C LYS A 124 -6.26 -8.10 -18.98
N LEU A 125 -5.91 -6.97 -18.36
CA LEU A 125 -4.63 -6.82 -17.65
C LEU A 125 -4.60 -7.65 -16.37
N LEU A 126 -5.67 -7.64 -15.57
CA LEU A 126 -5.74 -8.36 -14.31
C LEU A 126 -5.98 -9.86 -14.46
N ASP A 127 -6.50 -10.30 -15.61
CA ASP A 127 -6.54 -11.72 -15.98
C ASP A 127 -5.13 -12.28 -16.30
N GLN A 128 -4.16 -11.41 -16.62
CA GLN A 128 -2.78 -11.81 -16.88
C GLN A 128 -1.89 -11.70 -15.65
N THR A 129 -2.08 -10.64 -14.85
CA THR A 129 -1.25 -10.36 -13.67
C THR A 129 -2.12 -9.71 -12.61
N ARG A 130 -2.37 -10.42 -11.52
CA ARG A 130 -3.17 -9.88 -10.41
C ARG A 130 -2.42 -8.85 -9.60
N ILE A 131 -3.17 -7.97 -8.96
CA ILE A 131 -2.66 -6.98 -8.01
C ILE A 131 -2.83 -7.54 -6.59
N CYS A 132 -1.75 -7.60 -5.81
CA CYS A 132 -1.76 -7.84 -4.37
C CYS A 132 -1.66 -6.48 -3.68
N LEU A 133 -2.79 -5.95 -3.20
CA LEU A 133 -2.89 -4.63 -2.60
C LEU A 133 -2.85 -4.72 -1.07
N ILE A 134 -1.92 -3.99 -0.45
CA ILE A 134 -1.77 -3.85 1.00
C ILE A 134 -1.81 -2.36 1.33
N PRO A 135 -2.98 -1.78 1.61
CA PRO A 135 -3.08 -0.32 1.76
C PRO A 135 -2.46 0.20 3.05
N VAL A 136 -2.42 -0.62 4.12
CA VAL A 136 -1.85 -0.25 5.42
C VAL A 136 -0.97 -1.38 5.93
N ILE A 137 0.33 -1.16 5.93
CA ILE A 137 1.29 -2.09 6.55
C ILE A 137 1.56 -1.75 8.02
N ASN A 138 1.32 -0.50 8.44
CA ASN A 138 1.48 -0.01 9.80
C ASN A 138 0.13 0.38 10.42
N PRO A 139 -0.71 -0.59 10.81
CA PRO A 139 -2.03 -0.28 11.38
C PRO A 139 -1.93 0.40 12.74
N ASP A 140 -0.85 0.18 13.48
CA ASP A 140 -0.62 0.82 14.77
C ASP A 140 -0.32 2.32 14.60
N GLY A 141 0.59 2.67 13.69
CA GLY A 141 0.90 4.05 13.35
C GLY A 141 -0.31 4.78 12.77
N TYR A 142 -1.12 4.10 11.95
CA TYR A 142 -2.36 4.62 11.40
C TYR A 142 -3.34 5.04 12.52
N GLU A 143 -3.53 4.18 13.53
CA GLU A 143 -4.43 4.48 14.65
C GLU A 143 -3.86 5.54 15.59
N ILE A 144 -2.53 5.57 15.79
CA ILE A 144 -1.87 6.63 16.58
C ILE A 144 -2.08 7.99 15.92
N PHE A 145 -1.91 8.08 14.60
CA PHE A 145 -2.14 9.31 13.85
C PHE A 145 -3.58 9.82 14.01
N ASN A 146 -4.57 8.92 13.89
CA ASN A 146 -5.99 9.30 13.90
C ASN A 146 -6.57 9.52 15.31
N LYS A 147 -6.14 8.74 16.31
CA LYS A 147 -6.75 8.69 17.65
C LYS A 147 -5.76 9.00 18.79
N GLY A 148 -4.51 9.31 18.45
CA GLY A 148 -3.45 9.54 19.41
C GLY A 148 -2.94 8.27 20.09
N TYR A 149 -1.96 8.44 21.00
CA TYR A 149 -1.30 7.31 21.68
C TYR A 149 -2.25 6.45 22.53
N ASN A 150 -3.42 6.95 22.89
CA ASN A 150 -4.41 6.15 23.62
C ASN A 150 -4.98 4.99 22.79
N ALA A 151 -4.84 5.04 21.46
CA ALA A 151 -5.22 3.94 20.56
C ALA A 151 -4.32 2.70 20.72
N VAL A 152 -3.12 2.84 21.26
CA VAL A 152 -2.22 1.71 21.52
C VAL A 152 -2.78 0.84 22.64
N ARG A 153 -3.04 -0.44 22.33
CA ARG A 153 -3.68 -1.40 23.27
C ARG A 153 -2.72 -1.80 24.37
N ASN A 154 -1.45 -2.08 24.02
CA ASN A 154 -0.43 -2.46 24.98
C ASN A 154 -0.04 -1.26 25.88
N PRO A 155 -0.26 -1.31 27.21
CA PRO A 155 -0.01 -0.18 28.10
C PRO A 155 1.48 0.18 28.20
N ILE A 156 2.39 -0.79 28.06
CA ILE A 156 3.85 -0.57 28.11
C ILE A 156 4.28 0.25 26.88
N PHE A 157 3.86 -0.17 25.70
CA PHE A 157 4.17 0.58 24.46
C PHE A 157 3.55 1.98 24.50
N ARG A 158 2.30 2.09 24.94
CA ARG A 158 1.60 3.38 25.09
C ARG A 158 2.39 4.36 25.98
N GLN A 159 2.87 3.89 27.14
CA GLN A 159 3.64 4.73 28.05
C GLN A 159 5.00 5.09 27.44
N MET A 160 5.69 4.14 26.85
CA MET A 160 6.98 4.36 26.18
C MET A 160 6.88 5.41 25.07
N LEU A 161 5.82 5.36 24.26
CA LEU A 161 5.60 6.31 23.17
C LEU A 161 5.27 7.71 23.69
N LYS A 162 4.43 7.81 24.73
CA LYS A 162 4.11 9.12 25.36
C LYS A 162 5.35 9.81 25.96
N MET A 163 6.34 9.04 26.41
CA MET A 163 7.59 9.61 26.94
C MET A 163 8.51 10.18 25.85
N GLN A 164 8.26 9.89 24.57
CA GLN A 164 9.04 10.45 23.47
C GLN A 164 8.63 11.88 23.11
N ASP A 165 7.49 12.34 23.59
CA ASP A 165 6.94 13.70 23.39
C ASP A 165 6.86 14.12 21.90
N ILE A 166 6.57 13.15 21.01
CA ILE A 166 6.39 13.39 19.57
C ILE A 166 4.91 13.66 19.33
N PRO A 167 4.52 14.74 18.62
CA PRO A 167 3.14 14.95 18.22
C PRO A 167 2.60 13.78 17.38
N CYS A 168 1.34 13.39 17.61
CA CYS A 168 0.76 12.20 16.94
C CYS A 168 0.66 12.39 15.42
N ASP A 169 0.48 13.60 14.94
CA ASP A 169 0.44 14.00 13.53
C ASP A 169 1.82 13.99 12.84
N GLU A 170 2.90 13.96 13.62
CA GLU A 170 4.28 13.79 13.14
C GLU A 170 4.81 12.36 13.33
N PHE A 171 4.02 11.48 13.99
CA PHE A 171 4.46 10.16 14.37
C PHE A 171 4.49 9.20 13.17
N VAL A 172 5.69 8.75 12.79
CA VAL A 172 5.92 7.91 11.60
C VAL A 172 6.09 6.42 11.91
N CYS A 173 6.30 6.07 13.18
CA CYS A 173 6.68 4.73 13.61
C CYS A 173 5.49 3.79 13.86
N ASN A 174 5.76 2.52 14.17
CA ASN A 174 4.77 1.57 14.69
C ASN A 174 4.62 1.69 16.22
N ALA A 175 3.82 0.81 16.85
CA ALA A 175 3.60 0.81 18.30
C ALA A 175 4.87 0.61 19.14
N ARG A 176 5.94 0.08 18.57
CA ARG A 176 7.25 -0.05 19.24
C ARG A 176 8.19 1.13 19.01
N GLY A 177 7.75 2.17 18.33
CA GLY A 177 8.58 3.32 17.99
C GLY A 177 9.60 3.02 16.89
N MET A 178 9.33 2.05 16.00
CA MET A 178 10.21 1.67 14.90
C MET A 178 9.67 2.16 13.57
N ASP A 179 10.50 2.85 12.78
CA ASP A 179 10.19 3.24 11.41
C ASP A 179 10.30 2.01 10.49
N LEU A 180 9.14 1.53 10.02
CA LEU A 180 9.06 0.35 9.15
C LEU A 180 9.72 0.56 7.80
N THR A 181 9.81 1.80 7.31
CA THR A 181 10.48 2.11 6.04
C THR A 181 11.99 1.87 6.09
N LEU A 182 12.56 1.72 7.28
CA LEU A 182 13.99 1.55 7.52
C LEU A 182 14.34 0.20 8.17
N ASN A 183 13.37 -0.72 8.27
CA ASN A 183 13.53 -1.97 9.02
C ASN A 183 13.87 -3.20 8.14
N PHE A 184 13.96 -3.06 6.83
CA PHE A 184 14.26 -4.18 5.94
C PHE A 184 15.74 -4.55 5.92
N PRO A 185 16.09 -5.88 5.85
CA PRO A 185 17.46 -6.36 5.79
C PRO A 185 18.04 -6.17 4.38
N THR A 186 18.64 -5.03 4.15
CA THR A 186 19.27 -4.68 2.87
C THR A 186 20.79 -4.62 3.00
N SER A 187 21.51 -4.67 1.88
CA SER A 187 22.98 -4.55 1.84
C SER A 187 23.49 -3.25 2.50
N CYS A 188 22.66 -2.22 2.51
CA CYS A 188 22.96 -0.92 3.13
C CYS A 188 22.51 -0.81 4.59
N CYS A 189 21.84 -1.82 5.15
CA CYS A 189 21.35 -1.79 6.51
C CYS A 189 22.51 -1.99 7.48
N THR A 190 23.02 -0.90 8.04
CA THR A 190 24.02 -0.93 9.11
C THR A 190 23.33 -0.92 10.46
N ARG A 191 23.68 -1.86 11.35
CA ARG A 191 23.27 -1.83 12.77
C ARG A 191 23.73 -0.52 13.41
N LYS A 192 22.82 0.39 13.65
CA LYS A 192 23.14 1.63 14.37
C LYS A 192 23.14 1.46 15.87
N LYS A 193 22.31 0.55 16.40
CA LYS A 193 22.15 0.26 17.83
C LYS A 193 21.80 -1.19 18.04
N LEU A 194 22.14 -1.74 19.19
CA LEU A 194 21.97 -3.15 19.55
C LEU A 194 20.51 -3.64 19.42
N TYR A 195 19.54 -2.77 19.62
CA TYR A 195 18.10 -3.06 19.60
C TYR A 195 17.45 -2.78 18.23
N GLN A 196 18.15 -2.17 17.27
CA GLN A 196 17.65 -1.92 15.91
C GLN A 196 18.15 -3.01 14.95
N GLN A 197 17.64 -4.22 15.14
CA GLN A 197 17.94 -5.30 14.21
C GLN A 197 17.09 -5.17 12.95
N PRO A 198 17.65 -5.40 11.75
CA PRO A 198 16.87 -5.52 10.53
C PRO A 198 15.82 -6.62 10.66
N ALA A 199 14.63 -6.40 10.09
CA ALA A 199 13.49 -7.31 10.18
C ALA A 199 13.10 -7.67 11.64
N SER A 200 13.26 -6.75 12.58
CA SER A 200 12.80 -6.94 13.96
C SER A 200 11.28 -6.90 14.06
N GLU A 201 10.62 -6.10 13.21
CA GLU A 201 9.19 -5.81 13.32
C GLU A 201 8.33 -6.89 12.65
N ASN A 202 7.17 -7.18 13.25
CA ASN A 202 6.24 -8.20 12.76
C ASN A 202 5.69 -7.85 11.39
N GLU A 203 5.40 -6.57 11.16
CA GLU A 203 4.92 -5.99 9.90
C GLU A 203 5.95 -6.21 8.79
N THR A 204 7.22 -5.94 9.07
CA THR A 204 8.32 -6.18 8.12
C THR A 204 8.47 -7.66 7.79
N LYS A 205 8.42 -8.53 8.82
CA LYS A 205 8.47 -9.99 8.63
C LYS A 205 7.31 -10.51 7.79
N ALA A 206 6.11 -9.95 8.00
CA ALA A 206 4.92 -10.31 7.23
C ALA A 206 5.12 -10.00 5.73
N LEU A 207 5.60 -8.80 5.39
CA LEU A 207 5.89 -8.44 4.00
C LEU A 207 7.00 -9.29 3.40
N ILE A 208 8.10 -9.51 4.12
CA ILE A 208 9.21 -10.35 3.64
C ILE A 208 8.71 -11.74 3.28
N ARG A 209 7.89 -12.35 4.16
CA ARG A 209 7.31 -13.66 3.92
C ARG A 209 6.46 -13.70 2.65
N ILE A 210 5.55 -12.73 2.47
CA ILE A 210 4.68 -12.66 1.30
C ILE A 210 5.48 -12.43 0.02
N PHE A 211 6.50 -11.57 0.05
CA PHE A 211 7.36 -11.35 -1.12
C PHE A 211 8.10 -12.62 -1.55
N GLN A 212 8.55 -13.43 -0.59
CA GLN A 212 9.22 -14.70 -0.85
C GLN A 212 8.26 -15.79 -1.32
N GLU A 213 7.07 -15.86 -0.69
CA GLU A 213 6.05 -16.87 -1.00
C GLU A 213 5.48 -16.69 -2.41
N TYR A 214 5.16 -15.47 -2.80
CA TYR A 214 4.52 -15.17 -4.08
C TYR A 214 5.50 -14.95 -5.23
N GLY A 215 6.73 -14.52 -4.93
CA GLY A 215 7.75 -14.23 -5.94
C GLY A 215 7.32 -13.20 -6.99
N GLY A 216 6.48 -12.24 -6.63
CA GLY A 216 5.81 -11.30 -7.54
C GLY A 216 6.69 -10.64 -8.60
N ARG A 217 6.09 -10.19 -9.69
CA ARG A 217 6.80 -9.60 -10.84
C ARG A 217 7.29 -8.16 -10.61
N GLY A 218 6.81 -7.50 -9.56
CA GLY A 218 7.21 -6.15 -9.19
C GLY A 218 6.59 -5.66 -7.90
N LEU A 219 7.14 -4.56 -7.37
CA LEU A 219 6.67 -3.88 -6.16
C LEU A 219 6.49 -2.39 -6.44
N LEU A 220 5.32 -1.85 -6.10
CA LEU A 220 5.01 -0.43 -6.08
C LEU A 220 4.71 -0.03 -4.63
N VAL A 221 5.54 0.84 -4.06
CA VAL A 221 5.37 1.41 -2.72
C VAL A 221 4.81 2.81 -2.86
N PHE A 222 3.63 3.05 -2.32
CA PHE A 222 2.94 4.34 -2.38
C PHE A 222 3.11 5.12 -1.08
N CYS A 223 3.47 6.40 -1.20
CA CYS A 223 3.66 7.32 -0.08
C CYS A 223 2.89 8.62 -0.33
N GLY A 224 2.16 9.09 0.67
CA GLY A 224 1.28 10.26 0.60
C GLY A 224 1.98 11.59 0.90
N ARG A 225 3.22 11.79 0.46
CA ARG A 225 4.02 12.96 0.84
C ARG A 225 4.64 13.66 -0.36
N GLY A 226 4.83 14.97 -0.19
CA GLY A 226 5.76 15.76 -0.95
C GLY A 226 5.38 16.02 -2.40
N LYS A 227 6.36 15.96 -3.27
CA LYS A 227 6.25 16.18 -4.70
C LYS A 227 5.93 14.86 -5.41
N LYS A 228 5.39 14.94 -6.62
CA LYS A 228 5.25 13.75 -7.48
C LYS A 228 6.62 13.25 -7.92
N VAL A 229 7.10 12.19 -7.28
CA VAL A 229 8.42 11.62 -7.57
C VAL A 229 8.34 10.10 -7.62
N ILE A 230 8.98 9.52 -8.61
CA ILE A 230 9.14 8.08 -8.75
C ILE A 230 10.60 7.75 -8.49
N TYR A 231 10.85 7.05 -7.40
CA TYR A 231 12.17 6.55 -7.04
C TYR A 231 12.35 5.11 -7.51
N TYR A 232 13.48 4.83 -8.15
CA TYR A 232 13.84 3.48 -8.52
C TYR A 232 15.32 3.22 -8.25
N ARG A 233 15.65 1.98 -7.94
CA ARG A 233 17.03 1.55 -7.74
C ARG A 233 17.51 0.71 -8.91
N GLN A 234 18.79 0.84 -9.22
CA GLN A 234 19.45 -0.12 -10.08
C GLN A 234 19.59 -1.44 -9.31
N THR A 235 18.95 -2.48 -9.81
CA THR A 235 19.24 -3.84 -9.36
C THR A 235 20.60 -4.26 -9.90
N GLN A 236 21.27 -5.18 -9.19
CA GLN A 236 22.55 -5.71 -9.68
C GLN A 236 22.37 -6.36 -11.06
N GLY A 237 23.29 -6.04 -11.98
CA GLY A 237 23.30 -6.51 -13.36
C GLY A 237 22.71 -5.51 -14.37
N PHE A 238 23.41 -5.36 -15.48
CA PHE A 238 23.10 -4.37 -16.54
C PHE A 238 21.69 -4.56 -17.12
N SER A 239 21.29 -5.80 -17.40
CA SER A 239 19.97 -6.13 -17.98
C SER A 239 18.82 -5.72 -17.06
N ASN A 240 18.92 -6.01 -15.75
CA ASN A 240 17.90 -5.63 -14.78
C ASN A 240 17.84 -4.11 -14.58
N SER A 241 18.98 -3.44 -14.62
CA SER A 241 19.07 -1.99 -14.53
C SER A 241 18.39 -1.30 -15.73
N GLN A 242 18.59 -1.79 -16.94
CA GLN A 242 17.90 -1.28 -18.13
C GLN A 242 16.38 -1.48 -18.04
N LYS A 243 15.97 -2.67 -17.56
CA LYS A 243 14.55 -3.00 -17.37
C LYS A 243 13.88 -2.06 -16.36
N CYS A 244 14.51 -1.84 -15.21
CA CYS A 244 14.02 -0.89 -14.21
C CYS A 244 13.94 0.53 -14.77
N HIS A 245 14.94 0.99 -15.50
CA HIS A 245 14.93 2.32 -16.11
C HIS A 245 13.81 2.48 -17.15
N ARG A 246 13.60 1.49 -18.01
CA ARG A 246 12.50 1.49 -18.98
C ARG A 246 11.15 1.59 -18.29
N LEU A 247 10.89 0.73 -17.30
CA LEU A 247 9.65 0.74 -16.52
C LEU A 247 9.45 2.07 -15.79
N ALA A 248 10.50 2.63 -15.18
CA ALA A 248 10.43 3.93 -14.52
C ALA A 248 10.00 5.06 -15.46
N ARG A 249 10.47 5.04 -16.72
CA ARG A 249 10.06 6.01 -17.74
C ARG A 249 8.58 5.84 -18.13
N HIS A 250 8.07 4.61 -18.16
CA HIS A 250 6.66 4.37 -18.39
C HIS A 250 5.81 4.89 -17.23
N LEU A 251 6.18 4.54 -16.00
CA LEU A 251 5.48 5.03 -14.81
C LEU A 251 5.49 6.57 -14.68
N LYS A 252 6.58 7.22 -15.12
CA LYS A 252 6.66 8.69 -15.14
C LYS A 252 5.53 9.33 -15.95
N LYS A 253 5.12 8.70 -17.06
CA LYS A 253 4.03 9.21 -17.91
C LYS A 253 2.68 9.20 -17.19
N CYS A 254 2.53 8.42 -16.11
CA CYS A 254 1.28 8.34 -15.38
C CYS A 254 0.98 9.60 -14.55
N ALA A 255 2.00 10.36 -14.15
CA ALA A 255 1.83 11.42 -13.16
C ALA A 255 2.50 12.76 -13.50
N ASP A 256 3.05 12.94 -14.68
CA ASP A 256 3.91 14.10 -14.99
C ASP A 256 4.96 14.42 -13.90
N GLY A 257 5.43 13.37 -13.24
CA GLY A 257 6.31 13.46 -12.08
C GLY A 257 7.78 13.57 -12.44
N GLN A 258 8.58 13.82 -11.42
CA GLN A 258 10.04 13.72 -11.52
C GLN A 258 10.48 12.26 -11.40
N LEU A 259 11.56 11.92 -12.07
CA LEU A 259 12.16 10.59 -12.01
C LEU A 259 13.49 10.69 -11.27
N GLU A 260 13.60 10.07 -10.11
CA GLU A 260 14.83 10.00 -9.36
C GLU A 260 15.42 8.59 -9.36
N ARG A 261 16.66 8.50 -9.80
CA ARG A 261 17.46 7.29 -9.78
C ARG A 261 18.22 7.19 -8.46
N LEU A 262 17.92 6.17 -7.68
CA LEU A 262 18.68 5.87 -6.48
C LEU A 262 19.87 4.97 -6.85
N SER A 263 21.09 5.42 -6.56
CA SER A 263 22.30 4.61 -6.74
C SER A 263 22.23 3.34 -5.89
N PRO A 264 22.66 2.18 -6.40
CA PRO A 264 22.81 0.97 -5.60
C PRO A 264 23.91 1.12 -4.53
N GLU A 265 24.87 2.00 -4.77
CA GLU A 265 25.92 2.29 -3.80
C GLU A 265 25.38 3.20 -2.70
N CYS A 266 25.49 2.74 -1.45
CA CYS A 266 25.34 3.63 -0.31
C CYS A 266 26.45 4.66 -0.39
N SER A 267 26.19 5.84 -0.95
CA SER A 267 27.13 6.95 -0.85
C SER A 267 27.49 7.18 0.62
N ALA A 268 28.71 7.57 0.91
CA ALA A 268 29.18 7.78 2.29
C ALA A 268 28.26 8.76 3.07
N HIS A 269 27.60 9.70 2.37
CA HIS A 269 26.60 10.61 2.92
C HIS A 269 25.26 9.93 3.24
N MET A 270 24.87 8.92 2.48
CA MET A 270 23.66 8.12 2.70
C MET A 270 23.85 7.03 3.76
N ARG A 271 25.07 6.63 4.10
CA ARG A 271 25.34 5.64 5.17
C ARG A 271 24.74 6.05 6.52
N ASN A 272 24.55 7.34 6.76
CA ASN A 272 23.92 7.85 7.99
C ASN A 272 22.39 7.96 7.93
N ARG A 273 21.74 7.83 6.78
CA ARG A 273 20.30 7.97 6.59
C ARG A 273 19.62 6.73 6.01
N SER A 274 20.33 5.68 5.87
CA SER A 274 19.79 4.57 5.13
C SER A 274 19.47 3.40 6.06
N THR A 275 18.65 2.55 5.82
CA THR A 275 18.25 2.26 4.50
C THR A 275 17.77 0.86 4.39
N GLY A 276 17.02 0.37 5.28
CA GLY A 276 16.32 -0.89 5.15
C GLY A 276 14.99 -0.69 4.43
N ARG A 277 14.98 -0.04 3.24
CA ARG A 277 13.74 0.27 2.53
C ARG A 277 13.15 -0.95 1.83
N PRO A 278 11.79 -1.05 1.77
CA PRO A 278 11.11 -2.21 1.17
C PRO A 278 11.45 -2.38 -0.31
N GLU A 279 11.48 -1.30 -1.09
CA GLU A 279 11.82 -1.36 -2.51
C GLU A 279 13.27 -1.78 -2.76
N GLN A 280 14.18 -1.44 -1.85
CA GLN A 280 15.56 -1.91 -1.93
C GLN A 280 15.65 -3.40 -1.62
N TYR A 281 15.02 -3.84 -0.53
CA TYR A 281 14.99 -5.26 -0.16
C TYR A 281 14.42 -6.11 -1.30
N TYR A 282 13.29 -5.67 -1.87
CA TYR A 282 12.65 -6.40 -2.96
C TYR A 282 13.57 -6.52 -4.19
N GLY A 283 14.22 -5.43 -4.58
CA GLY A 283 15.18 -5.43 -5.68
C GLY A 283 16.41 -6.32 -5.44
N GLU A 284 16.94 -6.35 -4.21
CA GLU A 284 18.11 -7.14 -3.84
C GLU A 284 17.78 -8.64 -3.65
N SER A 285 16.68 -8.95 -2.98
CA SER A 285 16.35 -10.32 -2.55
C SER A 285 15.49 -11.06 -3.56
N ILE A 286 14.45 -10.41 -4.10
CA ILE A 286 13.54 -11.00 -5.09
C ILE A 286 14.08 -10.82 -6.53
N LYS A 287 15.01 -9.88 -6.73
CA LYS A 287 15.64 -9.56 -8.02
C LYS A 287 14.63 -9.14 -9.10
N ARG A 288 13.59 -8.43 -8.68
CA ARG A 288 12.54 -7.88 -9.55
C ARG A 288 12.48 -6.35 -9.39
N PRO A 289 11.95 -5.63 -10.38
CA PRO A 289 11.80 -4.18 -10.31
C PRO A 289 10.94 -3.76 -9.11
N ALA A 290 11.38 -2.71 -8.44
CA ALA A 290 10.65 -2.11 -7.33
C ALA A 290 10.75 -0.59 -7.38
N PHE A 291 9.64 0.09 -7.12
CA PHE A 291 9.50 1.54 -7.22
C PHE A 291 8.86 2.10 -5.96
N ARG A 292 9.33 3.25 -5.53
CA ARG A 292 8.63 4.08 -4.55
C ARG A 292 8.04 5.26 -5.30
N ILE A 293 6.73 5.46 -5.12
CA ILE A 293 5.93 6.48 -5.77
C ILE A 293 5.44 7.44 -4.68
N GLU A 294 5.93 8.66 -4.70
CA GLU A 294 5.49 9.72 -3.80
C GLU A 294 4.50 10.60 -4.56
N LEU A 295 3.32 10.78 -3.99
CA LEU A 295 2.25 11.59 -4.57
C LEU A 295 1.70 12.54 -3.50
N PRO A 296 1.48 13.83 -3.84
CA PRO A 296 0.77 14.74 -2.96
C PRO A 296 -0.69 14.31 -2.88
N VAL A 297 -1.09 13.80 -1.73
CA VAL A 297 -2.47 13.38 -1.47
C VAL A 297 -3.15 14.45 -0.63
N GLY A 298 -4.19 15.08 -1.21
CA GLY A 298 -5.04 16.02 -0.48
C GLY A 298 -4.71 17.50 -0.59
N GLU A 299 -3.69 17.88 -1.31
CA GLU A 299 -3.42 19.29 -1.58
C GLU A 299 -4.13 19.70 -2.90
N GLY A 300 -5.36 20.22 -2.78
CA GLY A 300 -6.07 20.86 -3.89
C GLY A 300 -6.63 19.98 -4.99
N LYS A 301 -6.45 18.66 -4.94
CA LYS A 301 -7.06 17.71 -5.87
C LYS A 301 -8.35 17.12 -5.30
N LYS A 302 -9.33 16.89 -6.17
CA LYS A 302 -10.47 16.06 -5.82
C LYS A 302 -9.98 14.63 -5.61
N ASP A 303 -10.51 13.93 -4.61
CA ASP A 303 -10.11 12.55 -4.27
C ASP A 303 -10.27 11.61 -5.48
N GLU A 304 -11.27 11.83 -6.33
CA GLU A 304 -11.49 11.09 -7.57
C GLU A 304 -10.32 11.19 -8.57
N GLU A 305 -9.76 12.39 -8.78
CA GLU A 305 -8.62 12.58 -9.69
C GLU A 305 -7.37 11.85 -9.15
N ALA A 306 -7.18 11.87 -7.84
CA ALA A 306 -6.06 11.19 -7.21
C ALA A 306 -6.22 9.65 -7.26
N VAL A 307 -7.44 9.13 -7.12
CA VAL A 307 -7.73 7.69 -7.32
C VAL A 307 -7.45 7.28 -8.75
N GLN A 308 -7.92 8.04 -9.74
CA GLN A 308 -7.66 7.76 -11.16
C GLN A 308 -6.15 7.79 -11.48
N GLU A 309 -5.40 8.70 -10.87
CA GLU A 309 -3.94 8.73 -10.99
C GLU A 309 -3.30 7.49 -10.37
N LEU A 310 -3.72 7.09 -9.17
CA LEU A 310 -3.22 5.89 -8.48
C LEU A 310 -3.48 4.62 -9.28
N MET A 311 -4.66 4.48 -9.90
CA MET A 311 -5.01 3.32 -10.72
C MET A 311 -4.08 3.13 -11.91
N ARG A 312 -3.56 4.21 -12.47
CA ARG A 312 -2.71 4.14 -13.67
C ARG A 312 -1.38 3.45 -13.42
N PHE A 313 -0.76 3.60 -12.25
CA PHE A 313 0.57 3.06 -11.98
C PHE A 313 0.63 1.53 -12.06
N PRO A 314 -0.23 0.76 -11.37
CA PRO A 314 -0.25 -0.69 -11.50
C PRO A 314 -0.62 -1.16 -12.90
N LEU A 315 -1.59 -0.49 -13.56
CA LEU A 315 -2.02 -0.87 -14.92
C LEU A 315 -0.91 -0.63 -15.94
N GLU A 316 -0.24 0.53 -15.91
CA GLU A 316 0.90 0.80 -16.79
C GLU A 316 2.06 -0.16 -16.53
N TYR A 317 2.30 -0.48 -15.25
CA TYR A 317 3.33 -1.46 -14.90
C TYR A 317 3.01 -2.82 -15.53
N ILE A 318 1.79 -3.34 -15.35
CA ILE A 318 1.36 -4.62 -15.92
C ILE A 318 1.42 -4.57 -17.44
N TYR A 319 0.90 -3.52 -18.05
CA TYR A 319 0.93 -3.33 -19.50
C TYR A 319 2.35 -3.38 -20.05
N SER A 320 3.29 -2.71 -19.39
CA SER A 320 4.71 -2.69 -19.78
C SER A 320 5.44 -4.04 -19.56
N LEU A 321 4.86 -4.97 -18.82
CA LEU A 321 5.39 -6.34 -18.67
C LEU A 321 5.00 -7.26 -19.82
N VAL A 322 3.95 -6.92 -20.54
CA VAL A 322 3.37 -7.72 -21.63
C VAL A 322 3.97 -7.34 -22.99
N GLN A 323 4.50 -6.11 -23.11
CA GLN A 323 5.26 -5.65 -24.27
C GLN A 323 6.73 -6.13 -24.20
#